data_eb9766e9953528e516144b0e5ed535f4
#
_entry.id   eb9766e9953528e516144b0e5ed535f4
#
_cell.length_a   1.000
_cell.length_b   1.000
_cell.length_c   1.000
_cell.angle_alpha   90.00
_cell.angle_beta   90.00
_cell.angle_gamma   90.00
#
_symmetry.space_group_name_H-M   'P 1'
#
loop_
_entity.id
_entity.type
_entity.pdbx_description
1 polymer ?
#
loop_
_entity_poly.entity_id
_entity_poly.type
_entity_poly.pdbx_seq_one_letter_code
_entity_poly.pdbx_strand_id
1 'polypeptide(L)'
;IHWQSSPAFVNLKPNTEYTFYVKRPTSGYYRESKAVSVRVRTLTEEVQAAPAVTVRYRTHVQTYGWQKQVTNGTMSGTSGQAKRLEGIEIAVSGNQKLGIQYATHCQTYGWLPWSSNGEMNGTEGEAKRLEAIKIQLTGADKDKYDVYYRVHAQSYGWLGWAKNGAPAGTAGYAKRLEGIQIVVVKRGMPAPEVDYAGV
;
A
#
# COMPACT_ATOMS: atom_id res chain seq x y z
N ILE A 1 -6.44 27.13 -23.19
CA ILE A 1 -6.84 26.35 -22.01
C ILE A 1 -7.79 25.28 -22.51
N HIS A 2 -7.44 24.00 -22.32
CA HIS A 2 -8.35 22.88 -22.57
C HIS A 2 -9.04 22.50 -21.27
N TRP A 3 -10.37 22.37 -21.31
CA TRP A 3 -11.18 21.95 -20.18
C TRP A 3 -11.55 20.47 -20.33
N GLN A 4 -11.43 19.71 -19.26
CA GLN A 4 -11.85 18.31 -19.18
C GLN A 4 -12.68 18.08 -17.91
N SER A 5 -13.52 17.08 -17.92
CA SER A 5 -14.33 16.69 -16.76
C SER A 5 -13.58 15.77 -15.79
N SER A 6 -12.53 15.11 -16.28
CA SER A 6 -11.68 14.24 -15.43
C SER A 6 -10.76 15.08 -14.54
N PRO A 7 -10.60 14.74 -13.27
CA PRO A 7 -9.60 15.37 -12.39
C PRO A 7 -8.18 14.88 -12.65
N ALA A 8 -7.98 13.87 -13.50
CA ALA A 8 -6.67 13.31 -13.80
C ALA A 8 -6.02 13.99 -15.02
N PHE A 9 -4.77 14.38 -14.88
CA PHE A 9 -3.91 14.89 -15.95
C PHE A 9 -2.79 13.88 -16.22
N VAL A 10 -2.73 13.39 -17.44
CA VAL A 10 -1.77 12.35 -17.87
C VAL A 10 -0.74 12.93 -18.85
N ASN A 11 0.36 12.19 -19.08
CA ASN A 11 1.42 12.56 -20.03
C ASN A 11 2.09 13.93 -19.75
N LEU A 12 2.14 14.33 -18.49
CA LEU A 12 2.86 15.52 -18.09
C LEU A 12 4.37 15.29 -18.19
N LYS A 13 5.10 16.27 -18.71
CA LYS A 13 6.58 16.21 -18.78
C LYS A 13 7.17 16.32 -17.36
N PRO A 14 8.23 15.56 -17.06
CA PRO A 14 8.96 15.70 -15.79
C PRO A 14 9.53 17.11 -15.59
N ASN A 15 9.79 17.48 -14.34
CA ASN A 15 10.39 18.74 -13.92
C ASN A 15 9.81 20.00 -14.61
N THR A 16 8.53 19.96 -14.93
CA THR A 16 7.84 21.02 -15.67
C THR A 16 6.78 21.68 -14.79
N GLU A 17 6.74 23.02 -14.82
CA GLU A 17 5.70 23.78 -14.13
C GLU A 17 4.43 23.82 -14.97
N TYR A 18 3.31 23.45 -14.37
CA TYR A 18 1.98 23.50 -14.94
C TYR A 18 1.08 24.38 -14.08
N THR A 19 0.20 25.12 -14.73
CA THR A 19 -0.87 25.85 -14.06
C THR A 19 -2.18 25.17 -14.38
N PHE A 20 -2.80 24.57 -13.38
CA PHE A 20 -4.11 23.95 -13.49
C PHE A 20 -5.19 24.94 -13.10
N TYR A 21 -6.30 24.91 -13.85
CA TYR A 21 -7.48 25.73 -13.59
C TYR A 21 -8.65 24.84 -13.29
N VAL A 22 -9.40 25.17 -12.26
CA VAL A 22 -10.63 24.46 -11.88
C VAL A 22 -11.78 25.46 -11.89
N LYS A 23 -12.89 25.09 -12.52
CA LYS A 23 -14.14 25.84 -12.45
C LYS A 23 -15.33 24.85 -12.40
N ARG A 24 -16.41 25.29 -11.78
CA ARG A 24 -17.68 24.56 -11.86
C ARG A 24 -18.37 24.95 -13.18
N PRO A 25 -18.75 23.99 -14.04
CA PRO A 25 -19.52 24.28 -15.24
C PRO A 25 -20.96 24.72 -14.89
N THR A 26 -21.62 25.35 -15.82
CA THR A 26 -23.05 25.63 -15.70
C THR A 26 -23.84 24.31 -15.65
N SER A 27 -24.73 24.16 -14.68
CA SER A 27 -25.60 22.99 -14.53
C SER A 27 -26.90 23.38 -13.83
N GLY A 28 -28.04 23.14 -14.47
CA GLY A 28 -29.34 23.43 -13.91
C GLY A 28 -29.48 24.87 -13.43
N TYR A 29 -29.71 25.08 -12.13
CA TYR A 29 -29.87 26.41 -11.53
C TYR A 29 -28.55 27.11 -11.18
N TYR A 30 -27.39 26.49 -11.46
CA TYR A 30 -26.09 27.04 -11.08
C TYR A 30 -25.38 27.67 -12.29
N ARG A 31 -24.93 28.90 -12.13
CA ARG A 31 -24.04 29.55 -13.10
C ARG A 31 -22.62 28.99 -13.00
N GLU A 32 -21.86 29.15 -14.08
CA GLU A 32 -20.43 28.85 -14.10
C GLU A 32 -19.69 29.65 -13.02
N SER A 33 -18.79 29.01 -12.29
CA SER A 33 -17.94 29.70 -11.32
C SER A 33 -16.75 30.39 -12.01
N LYS A 34 -16.15 31.38 -11.35
CA LYS A 34 -14.82 31.85 -11.73
C LYS A 34 -13.82 30.68 -11.62
N ALA A 35 -12.85 30.65 -12.52
CA ALA A 35 -11.77 29.68 -12.46
C ALA A 35 -10.83 30.01 -11.31
N VAL A 36 -10.40 29.00 -10.57
CA VAL A 36 -9.31 29.06 -9.58
C VAL A 36 -8.12 28.34 -10.19
N SER A 37 -6.91 28.80 -9.94
CA SER A 37 -5.72 28.17 -10.47
C SER A 37 -4.75 27.76 -9.37
N VAL A 38 -3.99 26.69 -9.64
CA VAL A 38 -2.86 26.24 -8.83
C VAL A 38 -1.67 25.98 -9.75
N ARG A 39 -0.48 26.37 -9.31
CA ARG A 39 0.78 26.03 -9.98
C ARG A 39 1.41 24.84 -9.28
N VAL A 40 1.81 23.86 -10.05
CA VAL A 40 2.47 22.65 -9.57
C VAL A 40 3.62 22.34 -10.50
N ARG A 41 4.76 21.96 -9.96
CA ARG A 41 5.88 21.41 -10.73
C ARG A 41 5.82 19.90 -10.67
N THR A 42 5.83 19.25 -11.82
CA THR A 42 5.96 17.79 -11.89
C THR A 42 7.32 17.35 -11.33
N LEU A 43 7.36 16.14 -10.78
CA LEU A 43 8.61 15.56 -10.28
C LEU A 43 9.64 15.43 -11.41
N THR A 44 10.91 15.41 -11.05
CA THR A 44 12.00 15.09 -11.99
C THR A 44 11.89 13.62 -12.43
N GLU A 45 12.42 13.30 -13.59
CA GLU A 45 12.43 11.92 -14.10
C GLU A 45 13.15 10.96 -13.13
N GLU A 46 14.16 11.44 -12.44
CA GLU A 46 14.88 10.66 -11.42
C GLU A 46 14.01 10.29 -10.21
N VAL A 47 13.03 11.13 -9.86
CA VAL A 47 12.05 10.84 -8.79
C VAL A 47 10.97 9.87 -9.27
N GLN A 48 10.70 9.84 -10.56
CA GLN A 48 9.75 8.91 -11.20
C GLN A 48 10.39 7.57 -11.57
N ALA A 49 11.72 7.47 -11.58
CA ALA A 49 12.42 6.20 -11.79
C ALA A 49 12.01 5.18 -10.73
N ALA A 50 12.05 3.90 -11.10
CA ALA A 50 11.77 2.79 -10.19
C ALA A 50 12.52 2.96 -8.86
N PRO A 51 11.91 2.63 -7.71
CA PRO A 51 12.55 2.80 -6.43
C PRO A 51 13.85 2.01 -6.38
N ALA A 52 14.93 2.64 -5.89
CA ALA A 52 16.19 1.95 -5.63
C ALA A 52 16.05 0.85 -4.57
N VAL A 53 14.93 0.86 -3.83
CA VAL A 53 14.57 -0.10 -2.79
C VAL A 53 13.47 -1.03 -3.31
N THR A 54 13.68 -2.33 -3.13
CA THR A 54 12.68 -3.35 -3.42
C THR A 54 12.19 -3.97 -2.13
N VAL A 55 10.89 -3.94 -1.89
CA VAL A 55 10.25 -4.74 -0.84
C VAL A 55 9.82 -6.08 -1.44
N ARG A 56 10.21 -7.18 -0.79
CA ARG A 56 9.84 -8.54 -1.14
C ARG A 56 9.10 -9.18 0.02
N TYR A 57 8.08 -9.96 -0.27
CA TYR A 57 7.25 -10.59 0.75
C TYR A 57 6.55 -11.82 0.22
N ARG A 58 6.15 -12.70 1.14
CA ARG A 58 5.30 -13.85 0.89
C ARG A 58 4.40 -14.10 2.09
N THR A 59 3.28 -14.78 1.86
CA THR A 59 2.31 -15.13 2.90
C THR A 59 2.13 -16.63 2.97
N HIS A 60 1.90 -17.14 4.18
CA HIS A 60 1.37 -18.47 4.43
C HIS A 60 -0.16 -18.40 4.37
N VAL A 61 -0.74 -19.20 3.48
CA VAL A 61 -2.18 -19.20 3.20
C VAL A 61 -2.76 -20.55 3.60
N GLN A 62 -3.91 -20.54 4.25
CA GLN A 62 -4.68 -21.73 4.61
C GLN A 62 -4.75 -22.72 3.47
N THR A 63 -4.38 -23.96 3.69
CA THR A 63 -4.35 -25.10 2.75
C THR A 63 -3.33 -25.01 1.62
N TYR A 64 -2.82 -23.80 1.29
CA TYR A 64 -1.84 -23.62 0.22
C TYR A 64 -0.40 -23.52 0.72
N GLY A 65 -0.23 -23.23 2.03
CA GLY A 65 1.09 -23.04 2.61
C GLY A 65 1.75 -21.73 2.13
N TRP A 66 3.08 -21.69 2.18
CA TRP A 66 3.87 -20.55 1.75
C TRP A 66 3.75 -20.31 0.26
N GLN A 67 3.31 -19.10 -0.07
CA GLN A 67 3.21 -18.64 -1.45
C GLN A 67 4.58 -18.26 -2.01
N LYS A 68 4.67 -18.18 -3.35
CA LYS A 68 5.86 -17.61 -4.00
C LYS A 68 6.09 -16.19 -3.53
N GLN A 69 7.36 -15.81 -3.40
CA GLN A 69 7.75 -14.46 -3.07
C GLN A 69 7.36 -13.49 -4.19
N VAL A 70 6.78 -12.36 -3.81
CA VAL A 70 6.39 -11.27 -4.70
C VAL A 70 7.08 -9.96 -4.28
N THR A 71 6.99 -8.92 -5.10
CA THR A 71 7.65 -7.64 -4.87
C THR A 71 6.74 -6.45 -5.18
N ASN A 72 7.03 -5.32 -4.56
CA ASN A 72 6.60 -3.97 -4.97
C ASN A 72 5.13 -3.87 -5.42
N GLY A 73 4.18 -4.09 -4.52
CA GLY A 73 2.75 -3.94 -4.78
C GLY A 73 2.06 -5.14 -5.42
N THR A 74 2.79 -6.16 -5.84
CA THR A 74 2.16 -7.40 -6.30
C THR A 74 1.44 -8.08 -5.13
N MET A 75 0.21 -8.53 -5.32
CA MET A 75 -0.55 -9.20 -4.27
C MET A 75 0.12 -10.53 -3.83
N SER A 76 0.24 -10.74 -2.52
CA SER A 76 0.50 -12.04 -1.90
C SER A 76 -0.73 -12.48 -1.13
N GLY A 77 -1.09 -13.75 -1.22
CA GLY A 77 -2.31 -14.30 -0.67
C GLY A 77 -3.35 -14.61 -1.74
N THR A 78 -4.63 -14.52 -1.39
CA THR A 78 -5.76 -14.82 -2.27
C THR A 78 -6.81 -13.70 -2.22
N SER A 79 -7.65 -13.62 -3.25
CA SER A 79 -8.85 -12.79 -3.27
C SER A 79 -10.03 -13.64 -3.71
N GLY A 80 -11.19 -13.50 -3.06
CA GLY A 80 -12.42 -14.22 -3.40
C GLY A 80 -12.41 -15.74 -3.11
N GLN A 81 -11.35 -16.30 -2.51
CA GLN A 81 -11.23 -17.74 -2.25
C GLN A 81 -11.52 -18.12 -0.79
N ALA A 82 -11.88 -17.17 0.04
CA ALA A 82 -12.18 -17.37 1.45
C ALA A 82 -11.05 -18.09 2.24
N LYS A 83 -9.78 -17.89 1.84
CA LYS A 83 -8.59 -18.47 2.48
C LYS A 83 -7.91 -17.43 3.37
N ARG A 84 -7.67 -17.77 4.64
CA ARG A 84 -7.01 -16.87 5.59
C ARG A 84 -5.50 -16.84 5.36
N LEU A 85 -4.90 -15.68 5.62
CA LEU A 85 -3.48 -15.58 5.88
C LEU A 85 -3.19 -16.05 7.30
N GLU A 86 -2.11 -16.80 7.48
CA GLU A 86 -1.67 -17.36 8.76
C GLU A 86 -0.31 -16.80 9.17
N GLY A 87 0.57 -16.51 8.21
CA GLY A 87 1.90 -15.96 8.43
C GLY A 87 2.36 -15.09 7.29
N ILE A 88 3.39 -14.29 7.53
CA ILE A 88 4.01 -13.40 6.56
C ILE A 88 5.51 -13.24 6.83
N GLU A 89 6.27 -13.11 5.76
CA GLU A 89 7.68 -12.72 5.76
C GLU A 89 7.84 -11.51 4.85
N ILE A 90 8.57 -10.47 5.32
CA ILE A 90 8.80 -9.23 4.58
C ILE A 90 10.25 -8.82 4.71
N ALA A 91 10.90 -8.48 3.60
CA ALA A 91 12.26 -7.94 3.59
C ALA A 91 12.41 -6.82 2.57
N VAL A 92 13.39 -5.96 2.77
CA VAL A 92 13.79 -4.92 1.81
C VAL A 92 15.19 -5.21 1.28
N SER A 93 15.45 -4.73 0.07
CA SER A 93 16.77 -4.83 -0.58
C SER A 93 17.02 -3.58 -1.43
N GLY A 94 18.27 -3.42 -1.92
CA GLY A 94 18.67 -2.25 -2.71
C GLY A 94 19.26 -1.11 -1.89
N ASN A 95 19.07 -1.09 -0.56
CA ASN A 95 19.72 -0.15 0.36
C ASN A 95 20.12 -0.85 1.65
N GLN A 96 21.42 -1.00 1.90
CA GLN A 96 21.96 -1.69 3.09
C GLN A 96 21.70 -0.93 4.41
N LYS A 97 21.36 0.36 4.35
CA LYS A 97 21.03 1.20 5.52
C LYS A 97 19.53 1.22 5.82
N LEU A 98 18.74 0.44 5.10
CA LEU A 98 17.29 0.34 5.25
C LEU A 98 16.90 -1.07 5.67
N GLY A 99 16.12 -1.18 6.72
CA GLY A 99 15.46 -2.40 7.17
C GLY A 99 13.96 -2.22 7.22
N ILE A 100 13.26 -3.29 7.54
CA ILE A 100 11.80 -3.31 7.72
C ILE A 100 11.45 -4.19 8.91
N GLN A 101 10.47 -3.75 9.70
CA GLN A 101 9.88 -4.57 10.76
C GLN A 101 8.37 -4.55 10.66
N TYR A 102 7.74 -5.60 11.14
CA TYR A 102 6.31 -5.82 11.04
C TYR A 102 5.78 -6.65 12.20
N ALA A 103 4.53 -6.39 12.56
CA ALA A 103 3.81 -7.13 13.59
C ALA A 103 2.40 -7.43 13.09
N THR A 104 1.93 -8.65 13.28
CA THR A 104 0.57 -9.07 12.92
C THR A 104 -0.31 -9.20 14.15
N HIS A 105 -1.59 -8.89 13.98
CA HIS A 105 -2.63 -9.26 14.94
C HIS A 105 -3.16 -10.64 14.54
N CYS A 106 -2.95 -11.60 15.43
CA CYS A 106 -3.32 -12.99 15.20
C CYS A 106 -4.50 -13.39 16.09
N GLN A 107 -5.40 -14.18 15.53
CA GLN A 107 -6.52 -14.78 16.28
C GLN A 107 -6.04 -15.42 17.58
N THR A 108 -6.68 -15.11 18.70
CA THR A 108 -6.38 -15.62 20.05
C THR A 108 -5.17 -14.95 20.71
N TYR A 109 -4.13 -14.57 19.94
CA TYR A 109 -2.88 -14.05 20.48
C TYR A 109 -2.82 -12.51 20.51
N GLY A 110 -3.67 -11.84 19.73
CA GLY A 110 -3.58 -10.38 19.59
C GLY A 110 -2.36 -9.96 18.78
N TRP A 111 -1.79 -8.80 19.09
CA TRP A 111 -0.58 -8.31 18.44
C TRP A 111 0.63 -9.12 18.89
N LEU A 112 1.28 -9.76 17.92
CA LEU A 112 2.54 -10.45 18.14
C LEU A 112 3.71 -9.46 18.25
N PRO A 113 4.85 -9.88 18.85
CA PRO A 113 6.08 -9.11 18.81
C PRO A 113 6.51 -8.75 17.39
N TRP A 114 7.30 -7.69 17.23
CA TRP A 114 7.85 -7.29 15.96
C TRP A 114 8.86 -8.31 15.43
N SER A 115 8.70 -8.72 14.18
CA SER A 115 9.70 -9.45 13.39
C SER A 115 10.37 -8.53 12.39
N SER A 116 11.54 -8.88 11.90
CA SER A 116 12.37 -8.02 11.03
C SER A 116 12.91 -8.77 9.82
N ASN A 117 13.04 -8.08 8.71
CA ASN A 117 13.90 -8.47 7.58
C ASN A 117 13.81 -9.93 7.13
N GLY A 118 12.63 -10.46 6.92
CA GLY A 118 12.38 -11.81 6.42
C GLY A 118 12.10 -12.86 7.48
N GLU A 119 12.12 -12.48 8.78
CA GLU A 119 11.64 -13.36 9.84
C GLU A 119 10.12 -13.53 9.74
N MET A 120 9.63 -14.72 9.99
CA MET A 120 8.20 -14.98 10.00
C MET A 120 7.49 -14.21 11.12
N ASN A 121 6.31 -13.66 10.83
CA ASN A 121 5.36 -13.15 11.82
C ASN A 121 3.97 -13.73 11.56
N GLY A 122 3.29 -14.18 12.59
CA GLY A 122 2.06 -14.95 12.50
C GLY A 122 2.21 -16.35 13.07
N THR A 123 1.45 -17.31 12.54
CA THR A 123 1.51 -18.71 12.96
C THR A 123 1.60 -19.63 11.73
N GLU A 124 2.14 -20.82 11.93
CA GLU A 124 2.16 -21.90 10.93
C GLU A 124 1.67 -23.20 11.58
N GLY A 125 0.72 -23.89 10.92
CA GLY A 125 0.18 -25.14 11.43
C GLY A 125 -0.85 -25.03 12.57
N GLU A 126 -1.12 -23.80 13.07
CA GLU A 126 -2.04 -23.58 14.19
C GLU A 126 -3.47 -23.21 13.76
N ALA A 127 -3.70 -23.06 12.47
CA ALA A 127 -4.99 -22.67 11.92
C ALA A 127 -5.51 -21.32 12.46
N LYS A 128 -4.61 -20.39 12.83
CA LYS A 128 -4.94 -19.04 13.33
C LYS A 128 -4.89 -18.02 12.19
N ARG A 129 -5.94 -17.22 12.07
CA ARG A 129 -5.99 -16.17 11.05
C ARG A 129 -5.22 -14.93 11.47
N LEU A 130 -4.61 -14.27 10.52
CA LEU A 130 -4.20 -12.89 10.69
C LEU A 130 -5.43 -11.98 10.53
N GLU A 131 -5.53 -10.95 11.36
CA GLU A 131 -6.64 -9.97 11.37
C GLU A 131 -6.18 -8.57 11.02
N ALA A 132 -4.92 -8.23 11.31
CA ALA A 132 -4.32 -6.94 10.96
C ALA A 132 -2.80 -7.04 10.92
N ILE A 133 -2.15 -6.01 10.35
CA ILE A 133 -0.70 -5.89 10.29
C ILE A 133 -0.28 -4.43 10.47
N LYS A 134 0.88 -4.22 11.09
CA LYS A 134 1.64 -2.97 11.13
C LYS A 134 2.98 -3.20 10.47
N ILE A 135 3.42 -2.26 9.62
CA ILE A 135 4.72 -2.36 8.93
C ILE A 135 5.40 -0.99 9.03
N GLN A 136 6.67 -0.97 9.40
CA GLN A 136 7.46 0.26 9.40
C GLN A 136 8.91 -0.01 8.98
N LEU A 137 9.53 1.02 8.43
CA LEU A 137 10.94 0.97 8.05
C LEU A 137 11.84 1.20 9.26
N THR A 138 13.04 0.61 9.21
CA THR A 138 14.10 0.73 10.21
C THR A 138 15.43 1.09 9.55
N GLY A 139 16.47 1.32 10.34
CA GLY A 139 17.79 1.67 9.84
C GLY A 139 18.01 3.16 9.64
N ALA A 140 19.24 3.54 9.28
CA ALA A 140 19.68 4.94 9.21
C ALA A 140 18.97 5.74 8.10
N ASP A 141 18.51 5.07 7.06
CA ASP A 141 17.84 5.70 5.91
C ASP A 141 16.30 5.64 5.97
N LYS A 142 15.72 5.16 7.08
CA LYS A 142 14.26 5.00 7.21
C LYS A 142 13.47 6.27 6.90
N ASP A 143 14.01 7.42 7.23
CA ASP A 143 13.34 8.72 7.04
C ASP A 143 13.41 9.25 5.59
N LYS A 144 14.12 8.55 4.70
CA LYS A 144 14.18 8.86 3.26
C LYS A 144 13.10 8.15 2.45
N TYR A 145 12.35 7.23 3.08
CA TYR A 145 11.34 6.40 2.42
C TYR A 145 10.04 6.37 3.22
N ASP A 146 8.98 5.97 2.54
CA ASP A 146 7.69 5.64 3.12
C ASP A 146 7.32 4.21 2.72
N VAL A 147 6.76 3.44 3.64
CA VAL A 147 6.16 2.14 3.35
C VAL A 147 4.64 2.27 3.39
N TYR A 148 3.99 1.90 2.28
CA TYR A 148 2.54 1.77 2.17
C TYR A 148 2.15 0.31 2.07
N TYR A 149 1.05 -0.05 2.69
CA TYR A 149 0.50 -1.40 2.64
C TYR A 149 -1.01 -1.38 2.77
N ARG A 150 -1.66 -2.31 2.09
CA ARG A 150 -3.10 -2.55 2.23
C ARG A 150 -3.39 -4.03 2.25
N VAL A 151 -4.53 -4.39 2.81
CA VAL A 151 -4.96 -5.78 2.98
C VAL A 151 -6.35 -5.99 2.40
N HIS A 152 -6.58 -7.20 1.87
CA HIS A 152 -7.90 -7.72 1.55
C HIS A 152 -8.44 -8.42 2.79
N ALA A 153 -9.59 -7.96 3.29
CA ALA A 153 -10.20 -8.47 4.51
C ALA A 153 -11.56 -9.12 4.22
N GLN A 154 -11.85 -10.21 4.88
CA GLN A 154 -13.13 -10.90 4.81
C GLN A 154 -14.30 -9.94 4.97
N SER A 155 -15.28 -9.98 4.08
CA SER A 155 -16.49 -9.16 4.03
C SER A 155 -16.28 -7.67 3.68
N TYR A 156 -15.03 -7.17 3.66
CA TYR A 156 -14.72 -5.77 3.38
C TYR A 156 -13.98 -5.57 2.06
N GLY A 157 -13.40 -6.63 1.47
CA GLY A 157 -12.56 -6.50 0.29
C GLY A 157 -11.24 -5.77 0.59
N TRP A 158 -10.71 -5.06 -0.38
CA TRP A 158 -9.51 -4.26 -0.22
C TRP A 158 -9.77 -3.03 0.63
N LEU A 159 -9.03 -2.91 1.73
CA LEU A 159 -9.03 -1.70 2.57
C LEU A 159 -8.11 -0.62 1.98
N GLY A 160 -8.24 0.61 2.48
CA GLY A 160 -7.37 1.71 2.13
C GLY A 160 -5.89 1.47 2.51
N TRP A 161 -4.98 2.23 1.90
CA TRP A 161 -3.56 2.19 2.21
C TRP A 161 -3.28 2.71 3.63
N ALA A 162 -2.61 1.89 4.42
CA ALA A 162 -1.94 2.29 5.65
C ALA A 162 -0.49 2.67 5.35
N LYS A 163 0.15 3.42 6.28
CA LYS A 163 1.49 3.98 6.10
C LYS A 163 2.29 3.92 7.39
N ASN A 164 3.57 3.56 7.30
CA ASN A 164 4.58 3.78 8.34
C ASN A 164 4.15 3.40 9.76
N GLY A 165 3.72 2.17 9.97
CA GLY A 165 3.34 1.64 11.28
C GLY A 165 1.87 1.79 11.65
N ALA A 166 1.04 2.50 10.86
CA ALA A 166 -0.39 2.51 11.05
C ALA A 166 -0.99 1.12 10.84
N PRO A 167 -1.98 0.67 11.63
CA PRO A 167 -2.56 -0.65 11.45
C PRO A 167 -3.39 -0.72 10.16
N ALA A 168 -3.21 -1.82 9.40
CA ALA A 168 -4.06 -2.21 8.28
C ALA A 168 -4.79 -3.49 8.63
N GLY A 169 -6.11 -3.52 8.51
CA GLY A 169 -6.92 -4.71 8.79
C GLY A 169 -8.05 -4.47 9.77
N THR A 170 -8.45 -5.55 10.42
CA THR A 170 -9.69 -5.66 11.20
C THR A 170 -9.40 -6.27 12.59
N ALA A 171 -8.37 -5.77 13.27
CA ALA A 171 -7.98 -6.24 14.59
C ALA A 171 -9.18 -6.24 15.56
N GLY A 172 -9.47 -7.38 16.19
CA GLY A 172 -10.56 -7.54 17.15
C GLY A 172 -11.96 -7.74 16.54
N TYR A 173 -12.13 -7.68 15.21
CA TYR A 173 -13.42 -7.90 14.54
C TYR A 173 -13.60 -9.34 14.04
N ALA A 174 -12.69 -10.25 14.37
CA ALA A 174 -12.73 -11.66 13.98
C ALA A 174 -12.84 -11.88 12.45
N LYS A 175 -12.33 -10.93 11.64
CA LYS A 175 -12.28 -11.05 10.18
C LYS A 175 -10.86 -11.38 9.73
N ARG A 176 -10.73 -12.40 8.87
CA ARG A 176 -9.42 -12.81 8.36
C ARG A 176 -8.88 -11.86 7.30
N LEU A 177 -7.59 -11.72 7.26
CA LEU A 177 -6.90 -11.22 6.08
C LEU A 177 -6.80 -12.34 5.03
N GLU A 178 -6.95 -11.98 3.77
CA GLU A 178 -6.92 -12.90 2.63
C GLU A 178 -5.79 -12.57 1.66
N GLY A 179 -5.42 -11.29 1.54
CA GLY A 179 -4.35 -10.83 0.67
C GLY A 179 -3.71 -9.55 1.20
N ILE A 180 -2.50 -9.25 0.70
CA ILE A 180 -1.74 -8.05 1.06
C ILE A 180 -0.96 -7.53 -0.14
N GLN A 181 -0.81 -6.20 -0.20
CA GLN A 181 0.08 -5.48 -1.10
C GLN A 181 0.95 -4.53 -0.27
N ILE A 182 2.25 -4.47 -0.60
CA ILE A 182 3.23 -3.64 0.11
C ILE A 182 4.13 -2.95 -0.91
N VAL A 183 4.37 -1.64 -0.72
CA VAL A 183 5.32 -0.86 -1.52
C VAL A 183 6.19 0.01 -0.63
N VAL A 184 7.42 0.23 -1.04
CA VAL A 184 8.33 1.21 -0.45
C VAL A 184 8.64 2.25 -1.52
N VAL A 185 8.42 3.52 -1.19
CA VAL A 185 8.63 4.67 -2.09
C VAL A 185 9.54 5.71 -1.44
N LYS A 186 10.13 6.61 -2.21
CA LYS A 186 10.84 7.77 -1.66
C LYS A 186 9.87 8.61 -0.80
N ARG A 187 10.39 9.19 0.26
CA ARG A 187 9.60 10.00 1.21
C ARG A 187 8.77 11.06 0.52
N GLY A 188 7.50 11.15 0.88
CA GLY A 188 6.56 12.13 0.34
C GLY A 188 5.90 11.74 -0.98
N MET A 189 6.30 10.62 -1.60
CA MET A 189 5.58 10.08 -2.75
C MET A 189 4.21 9.54 -2.30
N PRO A 190 3.16 9.67 -3.12
CA PRO A 190 1.84 9.14 -2.79
C PRO A 190 1.85 7.60 -2.75
N ALA A 191 0.83 7.03 -2.12
CA ALA A 191 0.51 5.62 -2.28
C ALA A 191 0.21 5.32 -3.77
N PRO A 192 0.46 4.09 -4.24
CA PRO A 192 0.07 3.70 -5.60
C PRO A 192 -1.41 3.94 -5.85
N GLU A 193 -1.73 4.37 -7.06
CA GLU A 193 -3.13 4.45 -7.48
C GLU A 193 -3.78 3.06 -7.38
N VAL A 194 -5.03 3.05 -6.96
CA VAL A 194 -5.82 1.83 -6.87
C VAL A 194 -6.62 1.74 -8.15
N ASP A 195 -6.22 0.83 -9.05
CA ASP A 195 -7.09 0.45 -10.17
C ASP A 195 -8.30 -0.32 -9.61
N TYR A 196 -9.43 0.34 -9.54
CA TYR A 196 -10.73 -0.29 -9.23
C TYR A 196 -11.33 -1.01 -10.45
N ALA A 197 -10.61 -1.12 -11.54
CA ALA A 197 -11.01 -1.86 -12.73
C ALA A 197 -10.81 -3.36 -12.50
N GLY A 198 -11.74 -4.00 -11.80
CA GLY A 198 -11.66 -5.44 -11.54
C GLY A 198 -12.47 -5.93 -10.33
N VAL A 199 -13.59 -5.26 -10.02
CA VAL A 199 -14.60 -5.79 -9.09
C VAL A 199 -15.86 -6.15 -9.88
#